data_0f2b60a7cf92d69efb733551d25cfe82
#
_entry.id   0f2b60a7cf92d69efb733551d25cfe82
#
_cell.length_a   1.000
_cell.length_b   1.000
_cell.length_c   1.000
_cell.angle_alpha   90.00
_cell.angle_beta   90.00
_cell.angle_gamma   90.00
#
_symmetry.space_group_name_H-M   'P 1'
#
loop_
_entity.id
_entity.type
_entity.pdbx_description
1 polymer ?
#
loop_
_entity_poly.entity_id
_entity_poly.type
_entity_poly.pdbx_seq_one_letter_code
_entity_poly.pdbx_strand_id
1 'polypeptide(L)'
;MDTATQPVIVLGSGPVGLGVALLLAQSGRAVTVYEAKDELALSDANSYPIGVNPRGQETLRRIDSALLDRLREHGEIVRGWRIFAGGRLVAKLASGTVWSTTRAFVNKILLEKAEADPHLTLVTGHKLARVDVAARRLVFTLSSGEETTVDAAGARVIAADGVWSATRRSLIGQVPGFDPEVGPWGVRFRVLFSKPGAKAPGLDPSLHYIFGDKGMYSATLASEVWCVAVTAIEGTEDEPLLLATEATDANVAALQEFVRQAAPLTAPLLTREDYVDFFGRDSFTGAVIRCPFVNVGEWLVLIGDAAHGVIPPTGEGVNSGLEDALLLTEHLNSGSATPFSDYNAARMPDLAALGEYAWFLMENVRSTDPARRTANVVWRIAGVLGKPLGLKAGQVEERLFGPAADRTPYRAILAPWIRQKDRVFPVLHALARAGFGLARKLRRRPPATREPA
;
A
#
# COMPACT_ATOMS: atom_id res chain seq x y z
N MET A 1 -13.74 -33.23 14.53
CA MET A 1 -14.69 -32.12 14.31
C MET A 1 -14.69 -31.78 12.83
N ASP A 2 -15.86 -31.64 12.26
CA ASP A 2 -15.99 -31.25 10.87
C ASP A 2 -15.39 -29.87 10.70
N THR A 3 -14.36 -29.75 9.88
CA THR A 3 -13.61 -28.49 9.63
C THR A 3 -14.50 -27.41 9.01
N ALA A 4 -15.64 -27.80 8.45
CA ALA A 4 -16.61 -26.88 7.82
C ALA A 4 -17.40 -26.05 8.84
N THR A 5 -17.53 -26.52 10.09
CA THR A 5 -18.38 -25.90 11.14
C THR A 5 -17.58 -25.10 12.17
N GLN A 6 -16.26 -25.13 12.12
CA GLN A 6 -15.42 -24.43 13.10
C GLN A 6 -15.62 -22.90 12.99
N PRO A 7 -15.94 -22.20 14.10
CA PRO A 7 -16.09 -20.75 14.09
C PRO A 7 -14.79 -20.04 13.71
N VAL A 8 -14.92 -18.87 13.11
CA VAL A 8 -13.78 -18.06 12.67
C VAL A 8 -13.75 -16.74 13.43
N ILE A 9 -12.57 -16.38 13.90
CA ILE A 9 -12.29 -15.06 14.48
C ILE A 9 -11.41 -14.29 13.49
N VAL A 10 -11.85 -13.09 13.10
CA VAL A 10 -11.08 -12.16 12.27
C VAL A 10 -10.62 -11.00 13.13
N LEU A 11 -9.36 -10.65 13.07
CA LEU A 11 -8.77 -9.52 13.78
C LEU A 11 -8.56 -8.35 12.82
N GLY A 12 -9.33 -7.28 13.02
CA GLY A 12 -9.35 -6.06 12.21
C GLY A 12 -10.50 -6.00 11.20
N SER A 13 -11.21 -4.87 11.16
CA SER A 13 -12.33 -4.58 10.25
C SER A 13 -11.93 -3.69 9.07
N GLY A 14 -10.65 -3.70 8.68
CA GLY A 14 -10.21 -3.10 7.43
C GLY A 14 -10.76 -3.83 6.20
N PRO A 15 -10.54 -3.31 4.98
CA PRO A 15 -11.08 -3.92 3.75
C PRO A 15 -10.76 -5.42 3.60
N VAL A 16 -9.58 -5.85 4.04
CA VAL A 16 -9.14 -7.25 3.96
C VAL A 16 -9.87 -8.13 4.98
N GLY A 17 -9.98 -7.65 6.22
CA GLY A 17 -10.69 -8.37 7.28
C GLY A 17 -12.18 -8.51 7.00
N LEU A 18 -12.85 -7.43 6.58
CA LEU A 18 -14.25 -7.49 6.15
C LEU A 18 -14.42 -8.35 4.91
N GLY A 19 -13.48 -8.28 3.95
CA GLY A 19 -13.52 -9.09 2.74
C GLY A 19 -13.49 -10.59 3.02
N VAL A 20 -12.55 -11.05 3.87
CA VAL A 20 -12.48 -12.48 4.24
C VAL A 20 -13.66 -12.90 5.08
N ALA A 21 -14.13 -12.05 6.00
CA ALA A 21 -15.29 -12.33 6.84
C ALA A 21 -16.55 -12.57 6.00
N LEU A 22 -16.83 -11.69 5.03
CA LEU A 22 -17.97 -11.81 4.12
C LEU A 22 -17.90 -13.07 3.24
N LEU A 23 -16.73 -13.37 2.67
CA LEU A 23 -16.54 -14.58 1.87
C LEU A 23 -16.76 -15.86 2.68
N LEU A 24 -16.36 -15.89 3.95
CA LEU A 24 -16.56 -17.03 4.84
C LEU A 24 -18.02 -17.13 5.30
N ALA A 25 -18.68 -16.01 5.59
CA ALA A 25 -20.10 -15.97 5.94
C ALA A 25 -20.97 -16.55 4.81
N GLN A 26 -20.64 -16.26 3.55
CA GLN A 26 -21.31 -16.87 2.38
C GLN A 26 -21.23 -18.40 2.34
N SER A 27 -20.20 -18.97 2.98
CA SER A 27 -20.06 -20.43 3.12
C SER A 27 -20.82 -20.98 4.35
N GLY A 28 -21.65 -20.15 5.01
CA GLY A 28 -22.43 -20.53 6.20
C GLY A 28 -21.62 -20.61 7.48
N ARG A 29 -20.39 -20.07 7.52
CA ARG A 29 -19.55 -20.06 8.73
C ARG A 29 -19.95 -18.90 9.64
N ALA A 30 -20.00 -19.16 10.95
CA ALA A 30 -20.10 -18.10 11.94
C ALA A 30 -18.76 -17.39 12.06
N VAL A 31 -18.75 -16.08 11.83
CA VAL A 31 -17.54 -15.24 11.86
C VAL A 31 -17.70 -14.10 12.86
N THR A 32 -16.75 -13.96 13.77
CA THR A 32 -16.65 -12.82 14.69
C THR A 32 -15.47 -11.95 14.29
N VAL A 33 -15.73 -10.67 14.00
CA VAL A 33 -14.71 -9.68 13.65
C VAL A 33 -14.46 -8.77 14.84
N TYR A 34 -13.23 -8.73 15.36
CA TYR A 34 -12.82 -7.82 16.42
C TYR A 34 -12.12 -6.60 15.83
N GLU A 35 -12.55 -5.39 16.25
CA GLU A 35 -11.98 -4.12 15.81
C GLU A 35 -11.55 -3.26 17.00
N ALA A 36 -10.41 -2.61 16.86
CA ALA A 36 -9.83 -1.77 17.89
C ALA A 36 -10.59 -0.46 18.13
N LYS A 37 -11.24 0.08 17.11
CA LYS A 37 -12.00 1.33 17.17
C LYS A 37 -13.42 1.07 17.67
N ASP A 38 -13.98 2.05 18.38
CA ASP A 38 -15.39 2.01 18.79
C ASP A 38 -16.33 2.29 17.62
N GLU A 39 -15.93 3.22 16.75
CA GLU A 39 -16.67 3.58 15.54
C GLU A 39 -16.00 2.98 14.29
N LEU A 40 -16.78 2.26 13.51
CA LEU A 40 -16.31 1.59 12.29
C LEU A 40 -16.31 2.51 11.07
N ALA A 41 -17.11 3.57 11.10
CA ALA A 41 -17.21 4.51 9.99
C ALA A 41 -15.89 5.25 9.78
N LEU A 42 -15.32 5.11 8.60
CA LEU A 42 -14.16 5.88 8.18
C LEU A 42 -14.63 7.19 7.53
N SER A 43 -14.12 8.31 8.02
CA SER A 43 -14.35 9.62 7.40
C SER A 43 -13.60 9.72 6.07
N ASP A 44 -14.29 10.12 5.00
CA ASP A 44 -13.65 10.41 3.70
C ASP A 44 -12.65 11.57 3.82
N ALA A 45 -12.90 12.54 4.72
CA ALA A 45 -12.00 13.65 4.97
C ALA A 45 -10.63 13.21 5.51
N ASN A 46 -10.58 12.07 6.22
CA ASN A 46 -9.36 11.48 6.79
C ASN A 46 -9.02 10.16 6.08
N SER A 47 -9.16 10.13 4.77
CA SER A 47 -8.83 8.99 3.93
C SER A 47 -7.83 9.40 2.84
N TYR A 48 -7.41 8.44 2.04
CA TYR A 48 -6.50 8.65 0.92
C TYR A 48 -6.93 7.84 -0.29
N PRO A 49 -6.51 8.22 -1.50
CA PRO A 49 -6.87 7.53 -2.72
C PRO A 49 -6.22 6.16 -2.78
N ILE A 50 -6.97 5.20 -3.29
CA ILE A 50 -6.50 3.85 -3.63
C ILE A 50 -6.97 3.50 -5.04
N GLY A 51 -6.15 2.70 -5.73
CA GLY A 51 -6.54 2.10 -7.00
C GLY A 51 -6.95 0.65 -6.79
N VAL A 52 -8.19 0.30 -7.15
CA VAL A 52 -8.68 -1.09 -7.12
C VAL A 52 -8.48 -1.70 -8.50
N ASN A 53 -7.51 -2.59 -8.62
CA ASN A 53 -7.16 -3.28 -9.85
C ASN A 53 -7.96 -4.60 -10.02
N PRO A 54 -7.76 -5.39 -11.10
CA PRO A 54 -8.54 -6.62 -11.33
C PRO A 54 -8.50 -7.63 -10.18
N ARG A 55 -7.45 -7.66 -9.33
CA ARG A 55 -7.38 -8.55 -8.15
C ARG A 55 -8.40 -8.16 -7.10
N GLY A 56 -8.38 -6.89 -6.68
CA GLY A 56 -9.34 -6.37 -5.71
C GLY A 56 -10.78 -6.38 -6.24
N GLN A 57 -10.95 -6.05 -7.52
CA GLN A 57 -12.28 -6.09 -8.19
C GLN A 57 -12.87 -7.50 -8.19
N GLU A 58 -12.07 -8.54 -8.45
CA GLU A 58 -12.56 -9.93 -8.43
C GLU A 58 -13.04 -10.32 -7.03
N THR A 59 -12.33 -9.95 -5.99
CA THR A 59 -12.76 -10.22 -4.61
C THR A 59 -14.09 -9.54 -4.30
N LEU A 60 -14.24 -8.25 -4.64
CA LEU A 60 -15.51 -7.54 -4.47
C LEU A 60 -16.65 -8.22 -5.24
N ARG A 61 -16.40 -8.61 -6.48
CA ARG A 61 -17.37 -9.33 -7.32
C ARG A 61 -17.78 -10.69 -6.74
N ARG A 62 -16.85 -11.40 -6.12
CA ARG A 62 -17.10 -12.71 -5.49
C ARG A 62 -17.89 -12.59 -4.19
N ILE A 63 -17.69 -11.49 -3.46
CA ILE A 63 -18.53 -11.18 -2.29
C ILE A 63 -19.93 -10.81 -2.76
N ASP A 64 -20.07 -9.84 -3.66
CA ASP A 64 -21.33 -9.43 -4.27
C ASP A 64 -21.03 -8.55 -5.49
N SER A 65 -21.63 -8.88 -6.64
CA SER A 65 -21.44 -8.07 -7.86
C SER A 65 -21.86 -6.60 -7.66
N ALA A 66 -22.85 -6.35 -6.80
CA ALA A 66 -23.30 -5.00 -6.46
C ALA A 66 -22.21 -4.15 -5.79
N LEU A 67 -21.25 -4.75 -5.06
CA LEU A 67 -20.10 -4.02 -4.50
C LEU A 67 -19.18 -3.50 -5.63
N LEU A 68 -18.96 -4.31 -6.66
CA LEU A 68 -18.18 -3.88 -7.82
C LEU A 68 -18.90 -2.78 -8.61
N ASP A 69 -20.22 -2.86 -8.75
CA ASP A 69 -21.00 -1.83 -9.43
C ASP A 69 -20.98 -0.51 -8.63
N ARG A 70 -21.12 -0.57 -7.31
CA ARG A 70 -20.93 0.58 -6.41
C ARG A 70 -19.52 1.19 -6.51
N LEU A 71 -18.48 0.36 -6.61
CA LEU A 71 -17.12 0.84 -6.83
C LEU A 71 -17.03 1.63 -8.15
N ARG A 72 -17.67 1.16 -9.21
CA ARG A 72 -17.66 1.81 -10.53
C ARG A 72 -18.49 3.09 -10.57
N GLU A 73 -19.60 3.13 -9.86
CA GLU A 73 -20.46 4.31 -9.74
C GLU A 73 -19.80 5.44 -8.94
N HIS A 74 -19.01 5.07 -7.92
CA HIS A 74 -18.34 6.01 -6.99
C HIS A 74 -16.86 6.22 -7.28
N GLY A 75 -16.27 5.49 -8.22
CA GLY A 75 -14.87 5.61 -8.57
C GLY A 75 -14.68 6.25 -9.94
N GLU A 76 -13.43 6.62 -10.21
CA GLU A 76 -13.02 7.09 -11.54
C GLU A 76 -12.12 6.05 -12.21
N ILE A 77 -12.40 5.75 -13.49
CA ILE A 77 -11.53 4.86 -14.26
C ILE A 77 -10.18 5.52 -14.53
N VAL A 78 -9.10 4.91 -14.12
CA VAL A 78 -7.74 5.40 -14.39
C VAL A 78 -7.34 4.96 -15.79
N ARG A 79 -7.27 5.88 -16.75
CA ARG A 79 -6.82 5.62 -18.11
C ARG A 79 -5.30 5.65 -18.26
N GLY A 80 -4.60 6.14 -17.24
CA GLY A 80 -3.15 6.10 -17.21
C GLY A 80 -2.52 7.08 -16.23
N TRP A 81 -1.19 7.11 -16.28
CA TRP A 81 -0.38 8.02 -15.45
C TRP A 81 0.47 8.94 -16.32
N ARG A 82 0.72 10.14 -15.81
CA ARG A 82 1.67 11.11 -16.32
C ARG A 82 2.75 11.35 -15.28
N ILE A 83 3.99 11.05 -15.61
CA ILE A 83 5.11 11.13 -14.67
C ILE A 83 5.99 12.32 -15.07
N PHE A 84 6.18 13.23 -14.13
CA PHE A 84 6.98 14.43 -14.27
C PHE A 84 8.25 14.34 -13.43
N ALA A 85 9.36 14.83 -13.98
CA ALA A 85 10.63 15.04 -13.28
C ALA A 85 11.33 16.26 -13.87
N GLY A 86 11.93 17.12 -13.03
CA GLY A 86 12.51 18.38 -13.45
C GLY A 86 11.51 19.31 -14.16
N GLY A 87 10.24 19.29 -13.74
CA GLY A 87 9.15 20.05 -14.35
C GLY A 87 8.73 19.58 -15.75
N ARG A 88 9.24 18.44 -16.24
CA ARG A 88 8.98 17.91 -17.59
C ARG A 88 8.27 16.57 -17.53
N LEU A 89 7.37 16.32 -18.47
CA LEU A 89 6.76 15.01 -18.65
C LEU A 89 7.81 14.01 -19.16
N VAL A 90 8.15 13.02 -18.34
CA VAL A 90 9.20 12.03 -18.65
C VAL A 90 8.65 10.66 -19.02
N ALA A 91 7.42 10.32 -18.59
CA ALA A 91 6.79 9.05 -18.95
C ALA A 91 5.26 9.14 -18.98
N LYS A 92 4.66 8.31 -19.83
CA LYS A 92 3.23 8.06 -19.93
C LYS A 92 2.99 6.56 -19.78
N LEU A 93 2.17 6.17 -18.82
CA LEU A 93 1.73 4.79 -18.65
C LEU A 93 0.24 4.72 -19.00
N ALA A 94 -0.15 3.73 -19.80
CA ALA A 94 -1.55 3.46 -20.08
C ALA A 94 -2.14 2.53 -19.03
N SER A 95 -3.45 2.64 -18.77
CA SER A 95 -4.24 1.75 -17.93
C SER A 95 -5.63 1.55 -18.56
N GLY A 96 -6.68 1.47 -17.76
CA GLY A 96 -8.06 1.23 -18.15
C GLY A 96 -8.65 0.06 -17.35
N THR A 97 -7.88 -0.51 -16.42
CA THR A 97 -8.28 -1.64 -15.57
C THR A 97 -8.41 -1.28 -14.10
N VAL A 98 -7.93 -0.10 -13.71
CA VAL A 98 -7.89 0.35 -12.31
C VAL A 98 -8.99 1.38 -12.07
N TRP A 99 -9.73 1.22 -10.97
CA TRP A 99 -10.69 2.21 -10.48
C TRP A 99 -10.12 2.96 -9.29
N SER A 100 -10.04 4.28 -9.39
CA SER A 100 -9.63 5.18 -8.32
C SER A 100 -10.80 5.49 -7.40
N THR A 101 -10.59 5.32 -6.11
CA THR A 101 -11.56 5.63 -5.05
C THR A 101 -10.82 5.96 -3.75
N THR A 102 -11.54 6.09 -2.62
CA THR A 102 -10.90 6.21 -1.30
C THR A 102 -10.87 4.88 -0.56
N ARG A 103 -9.88 4.72 0.33
CA ARG A 103 -9.84 3.58 1.26
C ARG A 103 -11.11 3.55 2.13
N ALA A 104 -11.61 4.73 2.56
CA ALA A 104 -12.83 4.85 3.34
C ALA A 104 -14.05 4.31 2.59
N PHE A 105 -14.20 4.63 1.31
CA PHE A 105 -15.33 4.15 0.51
C PHE A 105 -15.32 2.64 0.36
N VAL A 106 -14.18 2.01 0.03
CA VAL A 106 -14.09 0.55 -0.05
C VAL A 106 -14.44 -0.10 1.29
N ASN A 107 -13.93 0.45 2.40
CA ASN A 107 -14.29 -0.06 3.73
C ASN A 107 -15.79 0.09 4.03
N LYS A 108 -16.39 1.24 3.68
CA LYS A 108 -17.82 1.53 3.89
C LYS A 108 -18.70 0.52 3.20
N ILE A 109 -18.50 0.24 1.92
CA ILE A 109 -19.36 -0.69 1.17
C ILE A 109 -19.24 -2.13 1.67
N LEU A 110 -18.06 -2.53 2.17
CA LEU A 110 -17.86 -3.83 2.80
C LEU A 110 -18.49 -3.88 4.20
N LEU A 111 -18.39 -2.81 4.97
CA LEU A 111 -18.97 -2.71 6.31
C LEU A 111 -20.50 -2.80 6.27
N GLU A 112 -21.15 -2.01 5.42
CA GLU A 112 -22.61 -2.03 5.24
C GLU A 112 -23.11 -3.44 4.86
N LYS A 113 -22.34 -4.16 4.04
CA LYS A 113 -22.65 -5.55 3.69
C LYS A 113 -22.46 -6.48 4.88
N ALA A 114 -21.41 -6.29 5.69
CA ALA A 114 -21.11 -7.11 6.85
C ALA A 114 -22.13 -6.92 7.99
N GLU A 115 -22.59 -5.67 8.21
CA GLU A 115 -23.63 -5.36 9.20
C GLU A 115 -24.98 -6.02 8.87
N ALA A 116 -25.25 -6.24 7.60
CA ALA A 116 -26.48 -6.88 7.13
C ALA A 116 -26.43 -8.43 7.11
N ASP A 117 -25.26 -9.03 7.34
CA ASP A 117 -25.07 -10.48 7.23
C ASP A 117 -25.32 -11.18 8.59
N PRO A 118 -26.28 -12.11 8.69
CA PRO A 118 -26.61 -12.77 9.97
C PRO A 118 -25.54 -13.74 10.48
N HIS A 119 -24.56 -14.11 9.66
CA HIS A 119 -23.44 -14.97 10.06
C HIS A 119 -22.25 -14.18 10.61
N LEU A 120 -22.30 -12.82 10.54
CA LEU A 120 -21.25 -11.95 11.01
C LEU A 120 -21.60 -11.27 12.33
N THR A 121 -20.66 -11.28 13.26
CA THR A 121 -20.72 -10.51 14.50
C THR A 121 -19.56 -9.52 14.50
N LEU A 122 -19.85 -8.22 14.56
CA LEU A 122 -18.85 -7.16 14.65
C LEU A 122 -18.71 -6.73 16.12
N VAL A 123 -17.51 -6.82 16.66
CA VAL A 123 -17.18 -6.47 18.05
C VAL A 123 -16.17 -5.34 18.04
N THR A 124 -16.61 -4.14 18.37
CA THR A 124 -15.81 -2.89 18.38
C THR A 124 -15.15 -2.64 19.75
N GLY A 125 -14.26 -1.66 19.83
CA GLY A 125 -13.58 -1.28 21.06
C GLY A 125 -12.65 -2.33 21.63
N HIS A 126 -12.24 -3.32 20.83
CA HIS A 126 -11.38 -4.44 21.23
C HIS A 126 -10.03 -4.35 20.53
N LYS A 127 -9.12 -3.58 21.09
CA LYS A 127 -7.75 -3.46 20.56
C LYS A 127 -6.91 -4.67 20.99
N LEU A 128 -6.49 -5.50 20.03
CA LEU A 128 -5.62 -6.64 20.33
C LEU A 128 -4.32 -6.14 20.98
N ALA A 129 -4.07 -6.57 22.21
CA ALA A 129 -2.85 -6.32 22.95
C ALA A 129 -1.78 -7.38 22.64
N ARG A 130 -2.16 -8.66 22.74
CA ARG A 130 -1.26 -9.80 22.49
C ARG A 130 -2.01 -11.08 22.16
N VAL A 131 -1.30 -12.00 21.56
CA VAL A 131 -1.71 -13.39 21.31
C VAL A 131 -0.87 -14.31 22.20
N ASP A 132 -1.52 -15.18 22.97
CA ASP A 132 -0.88 -16.31 23.65
C ASP A 132 -1.02 -17.53 22.73
N VAL A 133 0.07 -17.90 22.06
CA VAL A 133 0.07 -19.00 21.08
C VAL A 133 -0.10 -20.35 21.76
N ALA A 134 0.54 -20.56 22.91
CA ALA A 134 0.50 -21.83 23.63
C ALA A 134 -0.90 -22.13 24.21
N ALA A 135 -1.53 -21.11 24.79
CA ALA A 135 -2.87 -21.20 25.33
C ALA A 135 -3.98 -20.98 24.29
N ARG A 136 -3.63 -20.57 23.07
CA ARG A 136 -4.57 -20.16 22.01
C ARG A 136 -5.58 -19.10 22.48
N ARG A 137 -5.08 -18.05 23.11
CA ARG A 137 -5.88 -16.96 23.68
C ARG A 137 -5.53 -15.63 23.01
N LEU A 138 -6.57 -14.80 22.87
CA LEU A 138 -6.48 -13.44 22.37
C LEU A 138 -6.74 -12.48 23.51
N VAL A 139 -5.80 -11.59 23.82
CA VAL A 139 -5.95 -10.60 24.89
C VAL A 139 -6.17 -9.24 24.26
N PHE A 140 -7.26 -8.60 24.63
CA PHE A 140 -7.65 -7.28 24.12
C PHE A 140 -7.60 -6.26 25.24
N THR A 141 -7.23 -5.02 24.88
CA THR A 141 -7.47 -3.83 25.70
C THR A 141 -8.75 -3.19 25.19
N LEU A 142 -9.72 -3.02 26.08
CA LEU A 142 -10.99 -2.35 25.79
C LEU A 142 -10.81 -0.84 25.76
N SER A 143 -11.79 -0.10 25.23
CA SER A 143 -11.80 1.37 25.23
C SER A 143 -11.82 1.94 26.64
N SER A 144 -12.29 1.17 27.64
CA SER A 144 -12.19 1.52 29.07
C SER A 144 -10.76 1.45 29.63
N GLY A 145 -9.80 0.83 28.90
CA GLY A 145 -8.46 0.53 29.38
C GLY A 145 -8.32 -0.83 30.09
N GLU A 146 -9.42 -1.56 30.32
CA GLU A 146 -9.39 -2.89 30.91
C GLU A 146 -8.94 -3.95 29.90
N GLU A 147 -8.27 -4.99 30.37
CA GLU A 147 -7.95 -6.16 29.54
C GLU A 147 -9.06 -7.21 29.64
N THR A 148 -9.41 -7.79 28.50
CA THR A 148 -10.27 -8.97 28.40
C THR A 148 -9.59 -10.05 27.60
N THR A 149 -9.97 -11.31 27.84
CA THR A 149 -9.37 -12.47 27.17
C THR A 149 -10.43 -13.30 26.49
N VAL A 150 -10.20 -13.61 25.22
CA VAL A 150 -11.05 -14.51 24.42
C VAL A 150 -10.31 -15.84 24.24
N ASP A 151 -10.94 -16.93 24.61
CA ASP A 151 -10.46 -18.28 24.31
C ASP A 151 -10.76 -18.59 22.84
N ALA A 152 -9.70 -18.80 22.07
CA ALA A 152 -9.76 -19.09 20.65
C ALA A 152 -9.32 -20.53 20.32
N ALA A 153 -9.21 -21.42 21.32
CA ALA A 153 -8.75 -22.82 21.11
C ALA A 153 -9.69 -23.61 20.18
N GLY A 154 -11.00 -23.30 20.22
CA GLY A 154 -12.03 -23.92 19.39
C GLY A 154 -12.29 -23.22 18.06
N ALA A 155 -11.61 -22.10 17.76
CA ALA A 155 -11.82 -21.29 16.57
C ALA A 155 -10.59 -21.30 15.65
N ARG A 156 -10.79 -20.91 14.40
CA ARG A 156 -9.69 -20.47 13.51
C ARG A 156 -9.53 -18.95 13.58
N VAL A 157 -8.30 -18.47 13.67
CA VAL A 157 -7.99 -17.04 13.78
C VAL A 157 -7.37 -16.55 12.49
N ILE A 158 -7.94 -15.50 11.92
CA ILE A 158 -7.42 -14.81 10.74
C ILE A 158 -7.04 -13.40 11.14
N ALA A 159 -5.75 -13.09 11.10
CA ALA A 159 -5.24 -11.77 11.48
C ALA A 159 -5.10 -10.89 10.25
N ALA A 160 -5.95 -9.87 10.17
CA ALA A 160 -5.96 -8.78 9.19
C ALA A 160 -5.78 -7.42 9.88
N ASP A 161 -4.99 -7.38 10.96
CA ASP A 161 -4.82 -6.24 11.88
C ASP A 161 -3.77 -5.22 11.38
N GLY A 162 -3.49 -5.22 10.08
CA GLY A 162 -2.82 -4.16 9.35
C GLY A 162 -1.29 -4.13 9.51
N VAL A 163 -0.67 -3.09 8.93
CA VAL A 163 0.80 -2.97 8.84
C VAL A 163 1.49 -2.98 10.21
N TRP A 164 0.84 -2.47 11.25
CA TRP A 164 1.35 -2.46 12.62
C TRP A 164 0.78 -3.60 13.48
N SER A 165 0.54 -4.75 12.87
CA SER A 165 -0.09 -5.94 13.46
C SER A 165 0.46 -6.29 14.85
N ALA A 166 -0.44 -6.34 15.84
CA ALA A 166 -0.14 -6.84 17.18
C ALA A 166 -0.02 -8.37 17.16
N THR A 167 -0.81 -9.04 16.31
CA THR A 167 -0.70 -10.48 16.08
C THR A 167 0.71 -10.83 15.63
N ARG A 168 1.21 -10.23 14.54
CA ARG A 168 2.56 -10.50 14.02
C ARG A 168 3.63 -10.31 15.09
N ARG A 169 3.56 -9.20 15.87
CA ARG A 169 4.51 -8.95 16.96
C ARG A 169 4.46 -10.01 18.05
N SER A 170 3.25 -10.50 18.37
CA SER A 170 3.07 -11.52 19.41
C SER A 170 3.65 -12.88 19.03
N LEU A 171 3.75 -13.20 17.73
CA LEU A 171 4.32 -14.46 17.27
C LEU A 171 5.84 -14.52 17.43
N ILE A 172 6.53 -13.36 17.46
CA ILE A 172 7.99 -13.29 17.64
C ILE A 172 8.36 -13.88 19.00
N GLY A 173 9.27 -14.85 19.01
CA GLY A 173 9.72 -15.55 20.21
C GLY A 173 8.77 -16.64 20.72
N GLN A 174 7.50 -16.68 20.30
CA GLN A 174 6.56 -17.75 20.61
C GLN A 174 6.52 -18.85 19.53
N VAL A 175 6.78 -18.47 18.27
CA VAL A 175 6.74 -19.41 17.13
C VAL A 175 8.14 -19.61 16.59
N PRO A 176 8.70 -20.83 16.65
CA PRO A 176 10.04 -21.10 16.15
C PRO A 176 10.20 -20.71 14.68
N GLY A 177 11.26 -19.96 14.36
CA GLY A 177 11.57 -19.53 13.00
C GLY A 177 10.71 -18.37 12.48
N PHE A 178 9.80 -17.80 13.27
CA PHE A 178 9.03 -16.65 12.89
C PHE A 178 9.80 -15.35 13.23
N ASP A 179 10.55 -14.85 12.27
CA ASP A 179 11.33 -13.62 12.37
C ASP A 179 11.03 -12.70 11.16
N PRO A 180 9.95 -11.91 11.23
CA PRO A 180 9.53 -11.07 10.14
C PRO A 180 10.43 -9.84 9.97
N GLU A 181 10.80 -9.53 8.72
CA GLU A 181 11.46 -8.27 8.38
C GLU A 181 10.42 -7.14 8.32
N VAL A 182 10.70 -6.06 9.04
CA VAL A 182 9.87 -4.85 9.06
C VAL A 182 10.72 -3.66 8.65
N GLY A 183 10.49 -3.15 7.44
CA GLY A 183 11.15 -1.97 6.89
C GLY A 183 10.23 -0.75 6.93
N PRO A 184 10.36 0.18 7.90
CA PRO A 184 9.58 1.42 7.89
C PRO A 184 9.84 2.21 6.61
N TRP A 185 8.79 2.79 6.02
CA TRP A 185 8.93 3.50 4.74
C TRP A 185 9.81 4.75 4.83
N GLY A 186 9.84 5.43 6.00
CA GLY A 186 10.57 6.69 6.16
C GLY A 186 9.91 7.85 5.40
N VAL A 187 8.67 7.68 5.00
CA VAL A 187 7.86 8.71 4.35
C VAL A 187 6.51 8.78 5.04
N ARG A 188 6.06 9.98 5.33
CA ARG A 188 4.69 10.27 5.73
C ARG A 188 4.03 11.05 4.61
N PHE A 189 2.74 10.85 4.41
CA PHE A 189 1.99 11.66 3.46
C PHE A 189 0.68 12.15 4.07
N ARG A 190 0.24 13.27 3.58
CA ARG A 190 -1.03 13.90 3.92
C ARG A 190 -1.70 14.31 2.61
N VAL A 191 -3.00 14.49 2.60
CA VAL A 191 -3.73 14.77 1.37
C VAL A 191 -4.42 16.13 1.40
N LEU A 192 -4.45 16.79 0.24
CA LEU A 192 -5.29 17.93 -0.07
C LEU A 192 -6.45 17.43 -0.94
N PHE A 193 -7.65 17.91 -0.71
CA PHE A 193 -8.79 17.67 -1.61
C PHE A 193 -9.24 18.98 -2.22
N SER A 194 -9.50 18.97 -3.51
CA SER A 194 -10.15 20.08 -4.20
C SER A 194 -11.66 20.09 -3.91
N LYS A 195 -12.31 21.19 -4.23
CA LYS A 195 -13.78 21.20 -4.32
C LYS A 195 -14.22 20.31 -5.50
N PRO A 196 -15.44 19.71 -5.45
CA PRO A 196 -16.00 18.93 -6.55
C PRO A 196 -16.05 19.74 -7.86
N GLY A 197 -15.72 19.08 -8.97
CA GLY A 197 -15.72 19.69 -10.29
C GLY A 197 -14.60 20.71 -10.54
N ALA A 198 -13.58 20.79 -9.66
CA ALA A 198 -12.43 21.66 -9.85
C ALA A 198 -11.64 21.27 -11.12
N LYS A 199 -11.30 22.26 -11.92
CA LYS A 199 -10.58 22.07 -13.21
C LYS A 199 -9.34 22.94 -13.26
N ALA A 200 -8.27 22.39 -13.84
CA ALA A 200 -7.06 23.15 -14.12
C ALA A 200 -6.56 22.84 -15.55
N PRO A 201 -5.99 23.84 -16.24
CA PRO A 201 -5.44 23.63 -17.58
C PRO A 201 -4.38 22.53 -17.60
N GLY A 202 -4.49 21.63 -18.58
CA GLY A 202 -3.52 20.53 -18.76
C GLY A 202 -3.75 19.30 -17.89
N LEU A 203 -4.77 19.29 -17.03
CA LEU A 203 -5.19 18.13 -16.28
C LEU A 203 -6.40 17.44 -16.94
N ASP A 204 -6.33 16.11 -17.01
CA ASP A 204 -7.41 15.23 -17.46
C ASP A 204 -7.82 14.37 -16.24
N PRO A 205 -9.08 14.41 -15.80
CA PRO A 205 -9.54 13.66 -14.62
C PRO A 205 -9.41 12.14 -14.76
N SER A 206 -9.37 11.61 -15.97
CA SER A 206 -9.12 10.18 -16.19
C SER A 206 -7.64 9.76 -16.04
N LEU A 207 -6.74 10.71 -15.77
CA LEU A 207 -5.31 10.48 -15.64
C LEU A 207 -4.83 10.82 -14.23
N HIS A 208 -3.91 10.03 -13.72
CA HIS A 208 -3.18 10.33 -12.49
C HIS A 208 -1.83 10.98 -12.80
N TYR A 209 -1.34 11.81 -11.89
CA TYR A 209 -0.13 12.60 -12.08
C TYR A 209 0.86 12.34 -10.95
N ILE A 210 2.10 12.01 -11.31
CA ILE A 210 3.21 11.78 -10.38
C ILE A 210 4.25 12.87 -10.62
N PHE A 211 4.56 13.65 -9.59
CA PHE A 211 5.59 14.68 -9.59
C PHE A 211 6.77 14.17 -8.76
N GLY A 212 7.76 13.58 -9.46
CA GLY A 212 8.83 12.80 -8.84
C GLY A 212 9.81 13.60 -7.99
N ASP A 213 9.99 14.90 -8.27
CA ASP A 213 11.01 15.72 -7.62
C ASP A 213 10.78 15.91 -6.12
N LYS A 214 9.52 16.04 -5.72
CA LYS A 214 9.09 16.21 -4.32
C LYS A 214 8.12 15.10 -3.86
N GLY A 215 7.97 14.04 -4.64
CA GLY A 215 7.15 12.89 -4.29
C GLY A 215 5.65 13.16 -4.20
N MET A 216 5.12 14.12 -4.99
CA MET A 216 3.69 14.41 -5.00
C MET A 216 2.94 13.51 -5.99
N TYR A 217 1.69 13.21 -5.65
CA TYR A 217 0.80 12.39 -6.46
C TYR A 217 -0.59 13.01 -6.49
N SER A 218 -1.21 13.06 -7.67
CA SER A 218 -2.57 13.56 -7.83
C SER A 218 -3.44 12.52 -8.52
N ALA A 219 -4.60 12.26 -7.92
CA ALA A 219 -5.61 11.32 -8.38
C ALA A 219 -6.96 12.00 -8.39
N THR A 220 -7.84 11.57 -9.28
CA THR A 220 -9.25 11.97 -9.29
C THR A 220 -10.09 10.92 -8.59
N LEU A 221 -11.05 11.38 -7.83
CA LEU A 221 -12.04 10.60 -7.10
C LEU A 221 -13.44 10.90 -7.66
N ALA A 222 -14.45 10.26 -7.09
CA ALA A 222 -15.86 10.52 -7.42
C ALA A 222 -16.18 12.03 -7.45
N SER A 223 -17.12 12.43 -8.31
CA SER A 223 -17.56 13.82 -8.49
C SER A 223 -16.45 14.79 -8.91
N GLU A 224 -15.46 14.29 -9.65
CA GLU A 224 -14.30 15.07 -10.11
C GLU A 224 -13.57 15.80 -8.96
N VAL A 225 -13.52 15.18 -7.77
CA VAL A 225 -12.69 15.66 -6.67
C VAL A 225 -11.25 15.25 -6.90
N TRP A 226 -10.34 16.20 -6.90
CA TRP A 226 -8.92 15.91 -6.95
C TRP A 226 -8.35 15.68 -5.57
N CYS A 227 -7.65 14.57 -5.40
CA CYS A 227 -6.83 14.31 -4.22
C CYS A 227 -5.36 14.51 -4.57
N VAL A 228 -4.70 15.40 -3.87
CA VAL A 228 -3.27 15.69 -4.03
C VAL A 228 -2.54 15.20 -2.80
N ALA A 229 -1.81 14.11 -2.92
CA ALA A 229 -0.98 13.58 -1.86
C ALA A 229 0.36 14.31 -1.82
N VAL A 230 0.68 14.84 -0.65
CA VAL A 230 1.91 15.57 -0.36
C VAL A 230 2.75 14.72 0.57
N THR A 231 3.99 14.40 0.18
CA THR A 231 4.86 13.50 0.94
C THR A 231 5.92 14.27 1.72
N ALA A 232 6.04 13.98 3.01
CA ALA A 232 7.12 14.40 3.89
C ALA A 232 8.13 13.24 4.00
N ILE A 233 9.34 13.46 3.51
CA ILE A 233 10.43 12.48 3.60
C ILE A 233 11.24 12.80 4.84
N GLU A 234 11.46 11.82 5.69
CA GLU A 234 12.20 11.95 6.95
C GLU A 234 13.59 12.58 6.73
N GLY A 235 13.91 13.60 7.51
CA GLY A 235 15.19 14.31 7.48
C GLY A 235 15.34 15.32 6.33
N THR A 236 14.29 15.63 5.57
CA THR A 236 14.31 16.70 4.55
C THR A 236 13.93 18.06 5.14
N GLU A 237 14.36 19.13 4.47
CA GLU A 237 14.07 20.52 4.85
C GLU A 237 12.55 20.82 4.87
N ASP A 238 11.79 20.19 4.00
CA ASP A 238 10.33 20.40 3.88
C ASP A 238 9.54 19.64 4.97
N GLU A 239 10.14 18.65 5.64
CA GLU A 239 9.43 17.76 6.59
C GLU A 239 8.71 18.54 7.71
N PRO A 240 9.31 19.54 8.40
CA PRO A 240 8.63 20.25 9.50
C PRO A 240 7.36 20.94 9.05
N LEU A 241 7.35 21.57 7.86
CA LEU A 241 6.15 22.22 7.29
C LEU A 241 5.08 21.17 6.99
N LEU A 242 5.45 20.08 6.34
CA LEU A 242 4.50 19.07 5.84
C LEU A 242 3.91 18.21 6.96
N LEU A 243 4.52 18.20 8.15
CA LEU A 243 4.01 17.55 9.36
C LEU A 243 3.40 18.50 10.37
N ALA A 244 3.48 19.82 10.15
CA ALA A 244 2.85 20.81 11.03
C ALA A 244 1.33 20.56 11.16
N THR A 245 0.77 20.89 12.31
CA THR A 245 -0.67 20.73 12.62
C THR A 245 -1.41 22.05 12.75
N GLU A 246 -0.69 23.18 12.72
CA GLU A 246 -1.25 24.51 12.86
C GLU A 246 -1.36 25.22 11.51
N ALA A 247 -2.56 25.63 11.14
CA ALA A 247 -2.85 26.37 9.92
C ALA A 247 -2.57 27.88 10.08
N THR A 248 -1.35 28.25 10.50
CA THR A 248 -0.97 29.67 10.53
C THR A 248 -0.91 30.23 9.12
N ASP A 249 -1.08 31.57 8.97
CA ASP A 249 -0.96 32.22 7.65
C ASP A 249 0.40 31.92 7.00
N ALA A 250 1.46 31.86 7.80
CA ALA A 250 2.82 31.54 7.32
C ALA A 250 2.90 30.10 6.80
N ASN A 251 2.37 29.12 7.54
CA ASN A 251 2.36 27.71 7.13
C ASN A 251 1.50 27.50 5.88
N VAL A 252 0.33 28.14 5.82
CA VAL A 252 -0.56 28.06 4.65
C VAL A 252 0.13 28.64 3.41
N ALA A 253 0.76 29.81 3.51
CA ALA A 253 1.50 30.43 2.40
C ALA A 253 2.70 29.57 1.97
N ALA A 254 3.44 29.00 2.93
CA ALA A 254 4.57 28.13 2.62
C ALA A 254 4.11 26.84 1.92
N LEU A 255 3.00 26.22 2.36
CA LEU A 255 2.46 25.03 1.70
C LEU A 255 1.94 25.34 0.29
N GLN A 256 1.28 26.49 0.07
CA GLN A 256 0.86 26.93 -1.24
C GLN A 256 2.06 27.07 -2.20
N GLU A 257 3.13 27.68 -1.72
CA GLU A 257 4.36 27.85 -2.50
C GLU A 257 5.03 26.49 -2.78
N PHE A 258 5.08 25.60 -1.78
CA PHE A 258 5.58 24.24 -1.96
C PHE A 258 4.83 23.49 -3.06
N VAL A 259 3.49 23.48 -3.04
CA VAL A 259 2.65 22.81 -4.04
C VAL A 259 2.83 23.44 -5.41
N ARG A 260 2.91 24.78 -5.49
CA ARG A 260 3.13 25.52 -6.74
C ARG A 260 4.46 25.15 -7.40
N GLN A 261 5.50 24.93 -6.61
CA GLN A 261 6.82 24.53 -7.12
C GLN A 261 6.86 23.03 -7.46
N ALA A 262 6.34 22.18 -6.58
CA ALA A 262 6.47 20.74 -6.71
C ALA A 262 5.49 20.14 -7.73
N ALA A 263 4.27 20.67 -7.83
CA ALA A 263 3.21 20.17 -8.70
C ALA A 263 2.41 21.33 -9.33
N PRO A 264 3.02 22.16 -10.17
CA PRO A 264 2.42 23.41 -10.68
C PRO A 264 1.08 23.20 -11.42
N LEU A 265 0.88 22.03 -12.03
CA LEU A 265 -0.38 21.71 -12.72
C LEU A 265 -1.57 21.56 -11.75
N THR A 266 -1.32 21.16 -10.50
CA THR A 266 -2.37 20.90 -9.50
C THR A 266 -2.67 22.11 -8.63
N ALA A 267 -1.75 23.05 -8.49
CA ALA A 267 -1.94 24.23 -7.66
C ALA A 267 -3.23 25.02 -7.98
N PRO A 268 -3.65 25.19 -9.26
CA PRO A 268 -4.88 25.89 -9.61
C PRO A 268 -6.17 25.16 -9.18
N LEU A 269 -6.11 23.87 -8.82
CA LEU A 269 -7.26 23.10 -8.34
C LEU A 269 -7.67 23.47 -6.89
N LEU A 270 -6.73 24.06 -6.13
CA LEU A 270 -6.81 24.17 -4.69
C LEU A 270 -7.07 25.63 -4.28
N THR A 271 -8.00 25.81 -3.36
CA THR A 271 -8.32 27.08 -2.73
C THR A 271 -7.52 27.27 -1.43
N ARG A 272 -7.47 28.49 -0.89
CA ARG A 272 -6.83 28.74 0.41
C ARG A 272 -7.41 27.88 1.53
N GLU A 273 -8.71 27.63 1.50
CA GLU A 273 -9.41 26.78 2.47
C GLU A 273 -8.91 25.34 2.44
N ASP A 274 -8.68 24.76 1.25
CA ASP A 274 -8.16 23.41 1.08
C ASP A 274 -6.76 23.27 1.71
N TYR A 275 -5.93 24.34 1.62
CA TYR A 275 -4.62 24.38 2.30
C TYR A 275 -4.73 24.55 3.81
N VAL A 276 -5.73 25.27 4.32
CA VAL A 276 -6.02 25.36 5.77
C VAL A 276 -6.40 23.98 6.31
N ASP A 277 -7.32 23.29 5.64
CA ASP A 277 -7.80 21.98 6.03
C ASP A 277 -6.68 20.92 6.09
N PHE A 278 -5.64 21.07 5.28
CA PHE A 278 -4.50 20.15 5.26
C PHE A 278 -3.86 19.93 6.63
N PHE A 279 -3.73 20.99 7.43
CA PHE A 279 -3.06 20.93 8.73
C PHE A 279 -3.86 20.17 9.79
N GLY A 280 -5.18 20.07 9.62
CA GLY A 280 -6.06 19.28 10.49
C GLY A 280 -6.23 17.81 10.05
N ARG A 281 -5.70 17.42 8.87
CA ARG A 281 -5.86 16.05 8.36
C ARG A 281 -4.84 15.09 8.97
N ASP A 282 -5.21 13.82 9.02
CA ASP A 282 -4.32 12.73 9.41
C ASP A 282 -3.14 12.59 8.44
N SER A 283 -1.99 12.24 8.98
CA SER A 283 -0.84 11.83 8.17
C SER A 283 -0.69 10.31 8.19
N PHE A 284 -0.38 9.74 7.03
CA PHE A 284 -0.28 8.31 6.82
C PHE A 284 1.17 7.89 6.56
N THR A 285 1.51 6.71 7.02
CA THR A 285 2.80 6.06 6.74
C THR A 285 2.59 4.56 6.64
N GLY A 286 3.63 3.83 6.29
CA GLY A 286 3.58 2.38 6.16
C GLY A 286 4.94 1.74 6.38
N ALA A 287 5.00 0.44 6.14
CA ALA A 287 6.21 -0.34 6.16
C ALA A 287 6.13 -1.44 5.10
N VAL A 288 7.27 -1.90 4.62
CA VAL A 288 7.35 -3.17 3.90
C VAL A 288 7.51 -4.27 4.93
N ILE A 289 6.61 -5.24 4.87
CA ILE A 289 6.57 -6.40 5.76
C ILE A 289 6.90 -7.66 4.95
N ARG A 290 7.81 -8.47 5.47
CA ARG A 290 8.19 -9.76 4.87
C ARG A 290 8.20 -10.80 5.98
N CYS A 291 7.16 -11.63 6.03
CA CYS A 291 7.08 -12.77 6.95
C CYS A 291 7.74 -14.00 6.33
N PRO A 292 8.45 -14.83 7.09
CA PRO A 292 9.01 -16.08 6.57
C PRO A 292 7.95 -17.12 6.23
N PHE A 293 6.82 -17.07 6.90
CA PHE A 293 5.59 -17.82 6.65
C PHE A 293 4.42 -17.05 7.30
N VAL A 294 3.16 -17.43 6.98
CA VAL A 294 1.99 -16.67 7.42
C VAL A 294 1.05 -17.44 8.33
N ASN A 295 1.27 -18.73 8.59
CA ASN A 295 0.39 -19.55 9.43
C ASN A 295 1.09 -20.11 10.68
N VAL A 296 0.31 -20.33 11.73
CA VAL A 296 0.71 -21.05 12.94
C VAL A 296 -0.14 -22.30 13.02
N GLY A 297 0.37 -23.38 12.40
CA GLY A 297 -0.41 -24.60 12.19
C GLY A 297 -1.73 -24.29 11.47
N GLU A 298 -2.79 -24.99 11.89
CA GLU A 298 -4.15 -24.80 11.36
C GLU A 298 -5.02 -23.92 12.28
N TRP A 299 -4.38 -23.20 13.21
CA TRP A 299 -5.09 -22.36 14.17
C TRP A 299 -5.14 -20.88 13.78
N LEU A 300 -3.98 -20.29 13.38
CA LEU A 300 -3.88 -18.86 13.10
C LEU A 300 -3.19 -18.62 11.75
N VAL A 301 -3.67 -17.62 10.99
CA VAL A 301 -3.05 -17.16 9.74
C VAL A 301 -3.05 -15.64 9.67
N LEU A 302 -1.97 -15.05 9.13
CA LEU A 302 -1.83 -13.64 8.82
C LEU A 302 -2.19 -13.41 7.35
N ILE A 303 -2.94 -12.33 7.05
CA ILE A 303 -3.25 -11.90 5.69
C ILE A 303 -3.13 -10.37 5.52
N GLY A 304 -3.06 -9.90 4.30
CA GLY A 304 -2.92 -8.48 3.98
C GLY A 304 -1.69 -7.84 4.60
N ASP A 305 -1.80 -6.58 4.99
CA ASP A 305 -0.68 -5.81 5.56
C ASP A 305 -0.10 -6.41 6.85
N ALA A 306 -0.86 -7.24 7.57
CA ALA A 306 -0.35 -7.97 8.72
C ALA A 306 0.74 -8.99 8.32
N ALA A 307 0.60 -9.60 7.16
CA ALA A 307 1.52 -10.61 6.60
C ALA A 307 2.60 -10.01 5.70
N HIS A 308 2.20 -9.07 4.81
CA HIS A 308 3.03 -8.59 3.70
C HIS A 308 2.72 -7.14 3.33
N GLY A 309 2.69 -6.25 4.30
CA GLY A 309 2.51 -4.81 4.05
C GLY A 309 3.46 -4.30 2.98
N VAL A 310 2.96 -3.45 2.10
CA VAL A 310 3.72 -2.82 1.03
C VAL A 310 3.53 -1.30 1.06
N ILE A 311 4.45 -0.58 0.44
CA ILE A 311 4.36 0.90 0.37
C ILE A 311 3.39 1.35 -0.74
N PRO A 312 2.72 2.50 -0.58
CA PRO A 312 1.74 3.02 -1.54
C PRO A 312 2.20 3.08 -3.00
N PRO A 313 3.47 3.39 -3.33
CA PRO A 313 3.95 3.38 -4.70
C PRO A 313 3.84 2.05 -5.45
N THR A 314 3.63 0.94 -4.75
CA THR A 314 3.36 -0.35 -5.40
C THR A 314 1.95 -0.44 -5.97
N GLY A 315 0.98 0.29 -5.40
CA GLY A 315 -0.44 0.21 -5.71
C GLY A 315 -1.11 -1.12 -5.32
N GLU A 316 -0.40 -2.02 -4.62
CA GLU A 316 -0.85 -3.40 -4.41
C GLU A 316 -1.35 -3.70 -3.00
N GLY A 317 -1.26 -2.80 -2.02
CA GLY A 317 -1.62 -3.10 -0.64
C GLY A 317 -3.04 -3.65 -0.49
N VAL A 318 -4.05 -2.88 -0.89
CA VAL A 318 -5.46 -3.33 -0.83
C VAL A 318 -5.74 -4.49 -1.80
N ASN A 319 -5.12 -4.49 -2.97
CA ASN A 319 -5.38 -5.46 -4.03
C ASN A 319 -4.84 -6.84 -3.67
N SER A 320 -3.61 -6.93 -3.18
CA SER A 320 -3.02 -8.18 -2.71
C SER A 320 -3.72 -8.72 -1.47
N GLY A 321 -4.13 -7.82 -0.55
CA GLY A 321 -4.85 -8.22 0.67
C GLY A 321 -6.27 -8.72 0.38
N LEU A 322 -7.00 -8.11 -0.54
CA LEU A 322 -8.30 -8.64 -0.99
C LEU A 322 -8.14 -9.97 -1.75
N GLU A 323 -7.08 -10.12 -2.54
CA GLU A 323 -6.76 -11.41 -3.16
C GLU A 323 -6.43 -12.49 -2.11
N ASP A 324 -5.75 -12.15 -1.01
CA ASP A 324 -5.54 -13.08 0.11
C ASP A 324 -6.86 -13.57 0.69
N ALA A 325 -7.82 -12.65 0.93
CA ALA A 325 -9.13 -12.99 1.44
C ALA A 325 -9.83 -14.03 0.57
N LEU A 326 -9.77 -13.85 -0.76
CA LEU A 326 -10.35 -14.77 -1.72
C LEU A 326 -9.64 -16.13 -1.71
N LEU A 327 -8.31 -16.12 -1.86
CA LEU A 327 -7.53 -17.36 -1.93
C LEU A 327 -7.59 -18.17 -0.63
N LEU A 328 -7.51 -17.50 0.53
CA LEU A 328 -7.64 -18.18 1.82
C LEU A 328 -9.02 -18.84 1.97
N THR A 329 -10.09 -18.15 1.55
CA THR A 329 -11.44 -18.71 1.57
C THR A 329 -11.57 -19.92 0.64
N GLU A 330 -10.95 -19.90 -0.53
CA GLU A 330 -10.91 -21.04 -1.45
C GLU A 330 -10.23 -22.26 -0.80
N HIS A 331 -9.10 -22.06 -0.10
CA HIS A 331 -8.43 -23.14 0.64
C HIS A 331 -9.28 -23.66 1.81
N LEU A 332 -9.93 -22.77 2.57
CA LEU A 332 -10.82 -23.16 3.68
C LEU A 332 -12.04 -23.97 3.23
N ASN A 333 -12.48 -23.77 1.99
CA ASN A 333 -13.64 -24.44 1.40
C ASN A 333 -13.23 -25.63 0.50
N SER A 334 -11.93 -25.95 0.38
CA SER A 334 -11.44 -27.04 -0.47
C SER A 334 -11.68 -28.44 0.08
N GLY A 335 -12.05 -28.56 1.36
CA GLY A 335 -12.12 -29.83 2.06
C GLY A 335 -10.77 -30.35 2.58
N SER A 336 -9.69 -29.59 2.41
CA SER A 336 -8.37 -29.95 2.95
C SER A 336 -8.37 -30.01 4.48
N ALA A 337 -7.61 -30.95 5.04
CA ALA A 337 -7.37 -31.03 6.49
C ALA A 337 -6.39 -29.93 6.96
N THR A 338 -5.60 -29.35 6.04
CA THR A 338 -4.53 -28.39 6.32
C THR A 338 -4.65 -27.10 5.50
N PRO A 339 -5.84 -26.43 5.49
CA PRO A 339 -6.09 -25.30 4.58
C PRO A 339 -5.17 -24.09 4.81
N PHE A 340 -4.71 -23.82 6.04
CA PHE A 340 -3.79 -22.72 6.31
C PHE A 340 -2.37 -23.04 5.81
N SER A 341 -1.92 -24.27 5.98
CA SER A 341 -0.64 -24.72 5.46
C SER A 341 -0.63 -24.75 3.93
N ASP A 342 -1.72 -25.17 3.31
CA ASP A 342 -1.90 -25.18 1.85
C ASP A 342 -1.91 -23.77 1.29
N TYR A 343 -2.64 -22.85 1.92
CA TYR A 343 -2.63 -21.41 1.58
C TYR A 343 -1.22 -20.84 1.69
N ASN A 344 -0.53 -21.08 2.82
CA ASN A 344 0.84 -20.63 3.02
C ASN A 344 1.77 -21.12 1.88
N ALA A 345 1.74 -22.41 1.59
CA ALA A 345 2.57 -22.99 0.55
C ALA A 345 2.29 -22.40 -0.85
N ALA A 346 1.03 -22.16 -1.17
CA ALA A 346 0.62 -21.60 -2.46
C ALA A 346 0.95 -20.11 -2.59
N ARG A 347 0.75 -19.33 -1.49
CA ARG A 347 0.81 -17.86 -1.52
C ARG A 347 2.20 -17.28 -1.27
N MET A 348 3.01 -17.91 -0.41
CA MET A 348 4.33 -17.37 -0.03
C MET A 348 5.25 -17.02 -1.19
N PRO A 349 5.32 -17.79 -2.30
CA PRO A 349 6.16 -17.39 -3.44
C PRO A 349 5.74 -16.06 -4.08
N ASP A 350 4.44 -15.74 -4.07
CA ASP A 350 3.92 -14.48 -4.60
C ASP A 350 4.20 -13.32 -3.64
N LEU A 351 4.02 -13.55 -2.34
CA LEU A 351 4.31 -12.55 -1.30
C LEU A 351 5.80 -12.22 -1.23
N ALA A 352 6.66 -13.21 -1.36
CA ALA A 352 8.11 -13.00 -1.43
C ALA A 352 8.52 -12.13 -2.63
N ALA A 353 7.94 -12.39 -3.81
CA ALA A 353 8.21 -11.60 -5.01
C ALA A 353 7.70 -10.15 -4.86
N LEU A 354 6.50 -9.97 -4.34
CA LEU A 354 5.91 -8.65 -4.09
C LEU A 354 6.70 -7.87 -3.03
N GLY A 355 7.10 -8.54 -1.94
CA GLY A 355 7.93 -7.97 -0.88
C GLY A 355 9.29 -7.50 -1.39
N GLU A 356 9.94 -8.28 -2.27
CA GLU A 356 11.22 -7.89 -2.89
C GLU A 356 11.07 -6.66 -3.79
N TYR A 357 10.00 -6.58 -4.56
CA TYR A 357 9.68 -5.40 -5.37
C TYR A 357 9.42 -4.16 -4.50
N ALA A 358 8.58 -4.29 -3.47
CA ALA A 358 8.28 -3.21 -2.54
C ALA A 358 9.52 -2.72 -1.79
N TRP A 359 10.38 -3.64 -1.35
CA TRP A 359 11.63 -3.33 -0.67
C TRP A 359 12.57 -2.53 -1.55
N PHE A 360 12.74 -2.95 -2.79
CA PHE A 360 13.57 -2.22 -3.76
C PHE A 360 13.06 -0.79 -4.00
N LEU A 361 11.73 -0.62 -4.15
CA LEU A 361 11.13 0.72 -4.30
C LEU A 361 11.38 1.58 -3.06
N MET A 362 11.17 1.02 -1.87
CA MET A 362 11.37 1.70 -0.59
C MET A 362 12.81 2.19 -0.44
N GLU A 363 13.78 1.32 -0.67
CA GLU A 363 15.20 1.66 -0.59
C GLU A 363 15.60 2.78 -1.57
N ASN A 364 15.01 2.80 -2.76
CA ASN A 364 15.30 3.86 -3.73
C ASN A 364 14.70 5.22 -3.33
N VAL A 365 13.54 5.23 -2.67
CA VAL A 365 12.93 6.45 -2.14
C VAL A 365 13.75 6.99 -0.96
N ARG A 366 14.17 6.13 -0.04
CA ARG A 366 14.93 6.50 1.17
C ARG A 366 16.39 6.83 0.90
N SER A 367 16.94 6.41 -0.23
CA SER A 367 18.38 6.53 -0.48
C SER A 367 18.81 7.99 -0.60
N THR A 368 19.77 8.38 0.21
CA THR A 368 20.53 9.63 0.10
C THR A 368 21.79 9.48 -0.76
N ASP A 369 22.16 8.25 -1.15
CA ASP A 369 23.32 7.97 -2.01
C ASP A 369 23.07 8.45 -3.45
N PRO A 370 23.80 9.48 -3.94
CA PRO A 370 23.63 9.97 -5.31
C PRO A 370 23.90 8.89 -6.36
N ALA A 371 24.81 7.96 -6.08
CA ALA A 371 25.14 6.87 -6.99
C ALA A 371 23.96 5.90 -7.15
N ARG A 372 23.27 5.57 -6.04
CA ARG A 372 22.06 4.72 -6.07
C ARG A 372 20.92 5.43 -6.82
N ARG A 373 20.70 6.72 -6.57
CA ARG A 373 19.70 7.52 -7.29
C ARG A 373 19.97 7.52 -8.79
N THR A 374 21.23 7.76 -9.20
CA THR A 374 21.64 7.72 -10.60
C THR A 374 21.42 6.33 -11.21
N ALA A 375 21.85 5.26 -10.51
CA ALA A 375 21.64 3.89 -10.96
C ALA A 375 20.15 3.57 -11.16
N ASN A 376 19.26 4.05 -10.26
CA ASN A 376 17.82 3.85 -10.38
C ASN A 376 17.25 4.59 -11.60
N VAL A 377 17.68 5.81 -11.87
CA VAL A 377 17.26 6.55 -13.07
C VAL A 377 17.71 5.80 -14.34
N VAL A 378 18.99 5.38 -14.41
CA VAL A 378 19.52 4.61 -15.54
C VAL A 378 18.77 3.30 -15.71
N TRP A 379 18.48 2.57 -14.62
CA TRP A 379 17.71 1.33 -14.62
C TRP A 379 16.31 1.53 -15.23
N ARG A 380 15.60 2.60 -14.83
CA ARG A 380 14.28 2.92 -15.36
C ARG A 380 14.33 3.31 -16.85
N ILE A 381 15.28 4.15 -17.24
CA ILE A 381 15.48 4.53 -18.65
C ILE A 381 15.81 3.31 -19.50
N ALA A 382 16.74 2.48 -19.03
CA ALA A 382 17.10 1.23 -19.70
C ALA A 382 15.89 0.30 -19.85
N GLY A 383 15.01 0.23 -18.84
CA GLY A 383 13.77 -0.54 -18.91
C GLY A 383 12.81 -0.08 -20.00
N VAL A 384 12.69 1.24 -20.19
CA VAL A 384 11.84 1.82 -21.24
C VAL A 384 12.48 1.60 -22.63
N LEU A 385 13.73 1.98 -22.80
CA LEU A 385 14.44 1.88 -24.08
C LEU A 385 14.80 0.44 -24.46
N GLY A 386 15.09 -0.39 -23.49
CA GLY A 386 15.46 -1.80 -23.69
C GLY A 386 14.29 -2.76 -23.77
N LYS A 387 13.04 -2.27 -23.75
CA LYS A 387 11.85 -3.12 -23.91
C LYS A 387 11.90 -4.02 -25.13
N PRO A 388 12.33 -3.54 -26.33
CA PRO A 388 12.51 -4.39 -27.50
C PRO A 388 13.60 -5.46 -27.33
N LEU A 389 14.57 -5.24 -26.45
CA LEU A 389 15.68 -6.15 -26.12
C LEU A 389 15.37 -7.08 -24.93
N GLY A 390 14.10 -7.11 -24.48
CA GLY A 390 13.66 -8.00 -23.42
C GLY A 390 13.98 -7.51 -22.00
N LEU A 391 14.38 -6.24 -21.80
CA LEU A 391 14.55 -5.68 -20.47
C LEU A 391 13.20 -5.49 -19.77
N LYS A 392 13.12 -5.92 -18.50
CA LYS A 392 11.88 -5.97 -17.71
C LYS A 392 11.69 -4.80 -16.76
N ALA A 393 12.71 -3.92 -16.64
CA ALA A 393 12.71 -2.83 -15.67
C ALA A 393 11.50 -1.87 -15.76
N GLY A 394 10.88 -1.69 -16.93
CA GLY A 394 9.69 -0.85 -17.11
C GLY A 394 8.42 -1.63 -17.44
N GLN A 395 8.42 -2.97 -17.28
CA GLN A 395 7.27 -3.81 -17.65
C GLN A 395 6.43 -4.24 -16.44
N VAL A 396 6.91 -4.06 -15.22
CA VAL A 396 6.20 -4.49 -14.00
C VAL A 396 4.92 -3.68 -13.86
N GLU A 397 5.02 -2.36 -13.91
CA GLU A 397 3.88 -1.44 -13.77
C GLU A 397 2.84 -1.68 -14.87
N GLU A 398 3.28 -1.96 -16.11
CA GLU A 398 2.39 -2.28 -17.22
C GLU A 398 1.57 -3.55 -16.96
N ARG A 399 2.19 -4.56 -16.32
CA ARG A 399 1.53 -5.83 -16.00
C ARG A 399 0.67 -5.78 -14.74
N LEU A 400 0.98 -4.89 -13.80
CA LEU A 400 0.20 -4.71 -12.58
C LEU A 400 -1.00 -3.76 -12.80
N PHE A 401 -0.83 -2.71 -13.61
CA PHE A 401 -1.82 -1.63 -13.76
C PHE A 401 -2.20 -1.32 -15.20
N GLY A 402 -1.50 -1.88 -16.19
CA GLY A 402 -1.71 -1.60 -17.61
C GLY A 402 -3.02 -2.15 -18.14
N PRO A 403 -3.30 -1.92 -19.44
CA PRO A 403 -4.57 -2.35 -20.07
C PRO A 403 -4.79 -3.87 -20.06
N ALA A 404 -3.70 -4.64 -19.97
CA ALA A 404 -3.73 -6.11 -19.89
C ALA A 404 -3.46 -6.64 -18.49
N ALA A 405 -3.59 -5.79 -17.45
CA ALA A 405 -3.45 -6.24 -16.08
C ALA A 405 -4.58 -7.22 -15.72
N ASP A 406 -4.19 -8.30 -15.08
CA ASP A 406 -5.06 -9.38 -14.68
C ASP A 406 -4.62 -9.96 -13.31
N ARG A 407 -5.09 -11.15 -12.98
CA ARG A 407 -4.73 -11.87 -11.77
C ARG A 407 -3.54 -12.80 -11.92
N THR A 408 -2.69 -12.58 -12.92
CA THR A 408 -1.43 -13.36 -13.07
C THR A 408 -0.63 -13.31 -11.76
N PRO A 409 -0.20 -14.46 -11.19
CA PRO A 409 0.54 -14.51 -9.92
C PRO A 409 1.74 -13.55 -9.90
N TYR A 410 1.96 -12.88 -8.76
CA TYR A 410 3.07 -11.90 -8.63
C TYR A 410 4.42 -12.50 -8.96
N ARG A 411 4.68 -13.76 -8.57
CA ARG A 411 5.92 -14.48 -8.93
C ARG A 411 6.13 -14.55 -10.44
N ALA A 412 5.07 -14.74 -11.21
CA ALA A 412 5.17 -14.82 -12.67
C ALA A 412 5.47 -13.46 -13.32
N ILE A 413 4.94 -12.38 -12.72
CA ILE A 413 5.21 -11.01 -13.18
C ILE A 413 6.60 -10.55 -12.75
N LEU A 414 6.98 -10.78 -11.49
CA LEU A 414 8.13 -10.17 -10.84
C LEU A 414 9.41 -10.99 -10.91
N ALA A 415 9.36 -12.35 -10.99
CA ALA A 415 10.58 -13.14 -11.02
C ALA A 415 11.52 -12.81 -12.18
N PRO A 416 11.05 -12.54 -13.41
CA PRO A 416 11.94 -12.12 -14.51
C PRO A 416 12.60 -10.76 -14.21
N TRP A 417 11.87 -9.83 -13.61
CA TRP A 417 12.37 -8.53 -13.20
C TRP A 417 13.40 -8.65 -12.06
N ILE A 418 13.11 -9.44 -11.03
CA ILE A 418 14.02 -9.70 -9.89
C ILE A 418 15.35 -10.23 -10.41
N ARG A 419 15.33 -11.27 -11.26
CA ARG A 419 16.57 -11.84 -11.84
C ARG A 419 17.40 -10.83 -12.63
N GLN A 420 16.76 -9.92 -13.37
CA GLN A 420 17.49 -8.87 -14.10
C GLN A 420 18.00 -7.79 -13.15
N LYS A 421 17.18 -7.36 -12.19
CA LYS A 421 17.56 -6.38 -11.16
C LYS A 421 18.81 -6.85 -10.41
N ASP A 422 18.82 -8.10 -9.95
CA ASP A 422 19.94 -8.65 -9.15
C ASP A 422 21.26 -8.73 -9.94
N ARG A 423 21.19 -8.87 -11.26
CA ARG A 423 22.37 -8.90 -12.13
C ARG A 423 22.83 -7.52 -12.57
N VAL A 424 21.90 -6.65 -12.93
CA VAL A 424 22.20 -5.38 -13.62
C VAL A 424 22.33 -4.22 -12.65
N PHE A 425 21.43 -4.12 -11.67
CA PHE A 425 21.39 -2.96 -10.78
C PHE A 425 22.68 -2.76 -9.95
N PRO A 426 23.31 -3.82 -9.38
CA PRO A 426 24.58 -3.67 -8.67
C PRO A 426 25.70 -3.13 -9.56
N VAL A 427 25.74 -3.54 -10.83
CA VAL A 427 26.72 -3.04 -11.81
C VAL A 427 26.50 -1.56 -12.10
N LEU A 428 25.25 -1.15 -12.35
CA LEU A 428 24.90 0.25 -12.56
C LEU A 428 25.27 1.11 -11.35
N HIS A 429 25.00 0.61 -10.14
CA HIS A 429 25.34 1.31 -8.91
C HIS A 429 26.86 1.44 -8.72
N ALA A 430 27.62 0.38 -8.98
CA ALA A 430 29.09 0.41 -8.92
C ALA A 430 29.68 1.40 -9.93
N LEU A 431 29.19 1.41 -11.17
CA LEU A 431 29.61 2.36 -12.20
C LEU A 431 29.30 3.81 -11.81
N ALA A 432 28.10 4.07 -11.29
CA ALA A 432 27.74 5.39 -10.80
C ALA A 432 28.65 5.86 -9.66
N ARG A 433 28.96 4.97 -8.68
CA ARG A 433 29.90 5.26 -7.56
C ARG A 433 31.30 5.60 -8.09
N ALA A 434 31.80 4.83 -9.06
CA ALA A 434 33.09 5.09 -9.67
C ALA A 434 33.13 6.46 -10.36
N GLY A 435 32.06 6.81 -11.12
CA GLY A 435 31.90 8.12 -11.77
C GLY A 435 31.93 9.29 -10.77
N PHE A 436 31.16 9.20 -9.68
CA PHE A 436 31.19 10.21 -8.60
C PHE A 436 32.55 10.31 -7.92
N GLY A 437 33.23 9.17 -7.70
CA GLY A 437 34.58 9.13 -7.14
C GLY A 437 35.60 9.86 -8.02
N LEU A 438 35.55 9.63 -9.35
CA LEU A 438 36.41 10.30 -10.30
C LEU A 438 36.12 11.81 -10.38
N ALA A 439 34.85 12.20 -10.46
CA ALA A 439 34.45 13.61 -10.49
C ALA A 439 34.94 14.36 -9.22
N ARG A 440 34.88 13.72 -8.05
CA ARG A 440 35.39 14.28 -6.79
C ARG A 440 36.92 14.43 -6.80
N LYS A 441 37.65 13.48 -7.37
CA LYS A 441 39.13 13.57 -7.52
C LYS A 441 39.52 14.71 -8.49
N LEU A 442 38.81 14.86 -9.60
CA LEU A 442 39.07 15.93 -10.58
C LEU A 442 38.81 17.33 -9.99
N ARG A 443 37.74 17.50 -9.19
CA ARG A 443 37.44 18.76 -8.49
C ARG A 443 38.47 19.14 -7.41
N ARG A 444 39.21 18.19 -6.87
CA ARG A 444 40.24 18.41 -5.84
C ARG A 444 41.63 18.68 -6.40
N ARG A 445 41.86 18.63 -7.76
CA ARG A 445 43.11 19.05 -8.36
C ARG A 445 43.22 20.57 -8.27
N PRO A 446 44.29 21.12 -7.65
CA PRO A 446 44.52 22.56 -7.63
C PRO A 446 44.68 23.05 -9.08
N PRO A 447 44.24 24.28 -9.39
CA PRO A 447 44.48 24.86 -10.70
C PRO A 447 45.95 24.82 -11.00
N ALA A 448 46.35 24.37 -12.21
CA ALA A 448 47.70 24.38 -12.65
C ALA A 448 48.22 25.83 -12.56
N THR A 449 49.26 26.08 -11.73
CA THR A 449 49.95 27.35 -11.67
C THR A 449 50.49 27.61 -13.06
N ARG A 450 49.92 28.61 -13.75
CA ARG A 450 50.56 29.17 -14.95
C ARG A 450 51.81 29.92 -14.46
N GLU A 451 52.99 29.42 -14.77
CA GLU A 451 54.21 30.19 -14.66
C GLU A 451 54.07 31.41 -15.58
N PRO A 452 54.38 32.63 -15.12
CA PRO A 452 54.43 33.78 -15.97
C PRO A 452 55.68 33.69 -16.88
N ALA A 453 55.43 33.90 -18.20
CA ALA A 453 56.51 34.02 -19.19
C ALA A 453 57.25 35.33 -19.05
#